data_00c3112eda779955b437198cd6a917ad
#
_entry.id   00c3112eda779955b437198cd6a917ad
#
_cell.length_a   1.000
_cell.length_b   1.000
_cell.length_c   1.000
_cell.angle_alpha   90.00
_cell.angle_beta   90.00
_cell.angle_gamma   90.00
#
_symmetry.space_group_name_H-M   'P 1'
#
loop_
_entity.id
_entity.type
_entity.pdbx_description
1 polymer ?
#
loop_
_entity_poly.entity_id
_entity_poly.type
_entity_poly.pdbx_seq_one_letter_code
_entity_poly.pdbx_strand_id
1 'polypeptide(L)'
;MLTDPAAPDQAARHGTTPAPSPLAPLELGYSFCPNDTFIFYALQAGRIATPAPIREVLSDVQTLNDWAAAGRLPLTKISYRAYFGVMDRYVALRSGGALGRGVGPLVVAREPLGDLNGRRVASPGRLTTAELLLRLAWPGAIPVHMRFDEVMPAVERGEYGGEPLDAGLIIHESRFTYPQHGLVRVRDMGEWWDGETGLPLPLGAILVRRDLPLDMQQAVQRAVRESIAYAQAHPEEAKGYIRQHALEMDDAVMQAHIDLYVNEFSEDVGEAGEQAVRELHRRAVKVGALEASEQPLFVPR
;
A
#
# COMPACT_ATOMS: atom_id res chain seq x y z
N MET A 1 -56.70 -52.46 -45.76
CA MET A 1 -55.25 -52.37 -45.64
C MET A 1 -54.94 -50.91 -45.30
N LEU A 2 -54.76 -50.66 -44.02
CA LEU A 2 -54.46 -49.34 -43.50
C LEU A 2 -52.99 -49.35 -43.07
N THR A 3 -52.21 -48.50 -43.68
CA THR A 3 -50.77 -48.28 -43.37
C THR A 3 -50.66 -47.21 -42.30
N ASP A 4 -50.02 -47.60 -41.22
CA ASP A 4 -49.70 -46.76 -40.06
C ASP A 4 -48.54 -45.76 -40.40
N PRO A 5 -48.65 -44.44 -40.04
CA PRO A 5 -47.55 -43.52 -40.22
C PRO A 5 -46.61 -43.51 -39.01
N ALA A 6 -45.33 -43.64 -39.26
CA ALA A 6 -44.20 -43.65 -38.32
C ALA A 6 -44.15 -42.34 -37.51
N ALA A 7 -43.86 -42.51 -36.22
CA ALA A 7 -43.59 -41.40 -35.28
C ALA A 7 -42.23 -40.70 -35.58
N PRO A 8 -42.11 -39.38 -35.35
CA PRO A 8 -40.86 -38.68 -35.55
C PRO A 8 -39.92 -38.86 -34.35
N ASP A 9 -38.69 -39.17 -34.71
CA ASP A 9 -37.52 -39.28 -33.82
C ASP A 9 -37.26 -37.96 -33.05
N GLN A 10 -37.34 -37.99 -31.72
CA GLN A 10 -36.98 -36.89 -30.85
C GLN A 10 -35.45 -36.95 -30.61
N ALA A 11 -34.67 -36.37 -31.53
CA ALA A 11 -33.25 -36.11 -31.30
C ALA A 11 -33.07 -35.14 -30.10
N ALA A 12 -32.49 -35.64 -29.03
CA ALA A 12 -32.15 -34.92 -27.82
C ALA A 12 -31.25 -33.71 -28.17
N ARG A 13 -31.80 -32.50 -27.99
CA ARG A 13 -31.03 -31.26 -28.02
C ARG A 13 -30.17 -31.21 -26.78
N HIS A 14 -28.90 -31.58 -26.91
CA HIS A 14 -27.90 -31.24 -25.89
C HIS A 14 -27.81 -29.71 -25.80
N GLY A 15 -28.42 -29.15 -24.79
CA GLY A 15 -28.27 -27.76 -24.45
C GLY A 15 -26.83 -27.51 -24.01
N THR A 16 -26.02 -26.89 -24.86
CA THR A 16 -24.74 -26.32 -24.45
C THR A 16 -25.05 -25.17 -23.50
N THR A 17 -24.76 -25.38 -22.21
CA THR A 17 -24.73 -24.29 -21.23
C THR A 17 -23.80 -23.22 -21.76
N PRO A 18 -24.23 -21.97 -21.96
CA PRO A 18 -23.35 -20.91 -22.42
C PRO A 18 -22.19 -20.77 -21.44
N ALA A 19 -20.97 -20.68 -21.96
CA ALA A 19 -19.79 -20.42 -21.14
C ALA A 19 -20.07 -19.13 -20.30
N PRO A 20 -19.71 -19.11 -19.00
CA PRO A 20 -19.91 -17.94 -18.17
C PRO A 20 -19.26 -16.73 -18.83
N SER A 21 -20.01 -15.63 -18.91
CA SER A 21 -19.48 -14.35 -19.42
C SER A 21 -18.22 -14.00 -18.65
N PRO A 22 -17.14 -13.55 -19.32
CA PRO A 22 -15.93 -13.16 -18.61
C PRO A 22 -16.26 -12.06 -17.59
N LEU A 23 -15.81 -12.24 -16.36
CA LEU A 23 -16.00 -11.26 -15.29
C LEU A 23 -15.35 -9.93 -15.72
N ALA A 24 -15.99 -8.82 -15.37
CA ALA A 24 -15.42 -7.50 -15.63
C ALA A 24 -14.05 -7.37 -14.92
N PRO A 25 -13.07 -6.71 -15.55
CA PRO A 25 -11.76 -6.51 -14.94
C PRO A 25 -11.85 -5.77 -13.59
N LEU A 26 -11.08 -6.24 -12.60
CA LEU A 26 -10.90 -5.54 -11.35
C LEU A 26 -9.75 -4.53 -11.49
N GLU A 27 -10.04 -3.26 -11.25
CA GLU A 27 -9.00 -2.23 -11.19
C GLU A 27 -8.24 -2.34 -9.87
N LEU A 28 -6.90 -2.41 -9.98
CA LEU A 28 -5.98 -2.47 -8.85
C LEU A 28 -5.09 -1.22 -8.85
N GLY A 29 -5.32 -0.34 -7.86
CA GLY A 29 -4.51 0.85 -7.64
C GLY A 29 -3.30 0.58 -6.76
N TYR A 30 -2.10 0.98 -7.21
CA TYR A 30 -0.88 0.92 -6.41
C TYR A 30 0.17 1.93 -6.89
N SER A 31 1.23 2.11 -6.09
CA SER A 31 2.27 3.06 -6.42
C SER A 31 3.30 2.47 -7.39
N PHE A 32 3.99 3.36 -8.09
CA PHE A 32 5.09 2.99 -8.97
C PHE A 32 6.39 2.65 -8.22
N CYS A 33 6.35 2.57 -6.88
CA CYS A 33 7.51 2.25 -6.05
C CYS A 33 8.00 0.82 -6.28
N PRO A 34 9.31 0.56 -6.16
CA PRO A 34 9.91 -0.75 -6.44
C PRO A 34 9.29 -1.91 -5.66
N ASN A 35 8.92 -1.71 -4.39
CA ASN A 35 8.28 -2.74 -3.59
C ASN A 35 6.86 -3.09 -4.09
N ASP A 36 6.09 -2.12 -4.58
CA ASP A 36 4.74 -2.35 -5.10
C ASP A 36 4.80 -3.04 -6.46
N THR A 37 5.60 -2.53 -7.37
CA THR A 37 5.79 -3.14 -8.69
C THR A 37 6.37 -4.55 -8.59
N PHE A 38 7.26 -4.82 -7.61
CA PHE A 38 7.75 -6.17 -7.32
C PHE A 38 6.60 -7.11 -6.88
N ILE A 39 5.76 -6.68 -5.91
CA ILE A 39 4.64 -7.47 -5.38
C ILE A 39 3.65 -7.82 -6.50
N PHE A 40 3.35 -6.88 -7.40
CA PHE A 40 2.31 -7.05 -8.42
C PHE A 40 2.82 -7.54 -9.76
N TYR A 41 4.13 -7.68 -9.95
CA TYR A 41 4.75 -8.11 -11.20
C TYR A 41 4.09 -9.36 -11.77
N ALA A 42 4.02 -10.45 -11.01
CA ALA A 42 3.54 -11.73 -11.53
C ALA A 42 2.04 -11.73 -11.86
N LEU A 43 1.24 -10.90 -11.19
CA LEU A 43 -0.16 -10.66 -11.55
C LEU A 43 -0.26 -9.95 -12.90
N GLN A 44 0.51 -8.87 -13.10
CA GLN A 44 0.48 -8.08 -14.34
C GLN A 44 1.08 -8.83 -15.53
N ALA A 45 2.11 -9.65 -15.28
CA ALA A 45 2.72 -10.51 -16.28
C ALA A 45 1.90 -11.78 -16.61
N GLY A 46 0.73 -11.96 -15.97
CA GLY A 46 -0.14 -13.12 -16.20
C GLY A 46 0.48 -14.46 -15.74
N ARG A 47 1.42 -14.43 -14.80
CA ARG A 47 2.06 -15.62 -14.22
C ARG A 47 1.20 -16.30 -13.17
N ILE A 48 0.24 -15.60 -12.59
CA ILE A 48 -0.63 -16.04 -11.51
C ILE A 48 -2.07 -16.02 -11.99
N ALA A 49 -2.81 -17.08 -11.68
CA ALA A 49 -4.24 -17.14 -11.93
C ALA A 49 -4.99 -16.16 -11.01
N THR A 50 -5.89 -15.38 -11.57
CA THR A 50 -6.70 -14.40 -10.85
C THR A 50 -8.19 -14.71 -11.00
N PRO A 51 -9.02 -14.36 -9.99
CA PRO A 51 -10.46 -14.65 -10.05
C PRO A 51 -11.20 -13.86 -11.14
N ALA A 52 -10.62 -12.73 -11.57
CA ALA A 52 -11.05 -11.92 -12.70
C ALA A 52 -9.80 -11.24 -13.31
N PRO A 53 -9.84 -10.77 -14.55
CA PRO A 53 -8.74 -9.97 -15.10
C PRO A 53 -8.42 -8.78 -14.20
N ILE A 54 -7.14 -8.53 -13.93
CA ILE A 54 -6.69 -7.39 -13.11
C ILE A 54 -6.12 -6.33 -14.04
N ARG A 55 -6.61 -5.10 -13.91
CA ARG A 55 -6.11 -3.91 -14.60
C ARG A 55 -5.41 -2.99 -13.62
N GLU A 56 -4.14 -2.73 -13.85
CA GLU A 56 -3.37 -1.79 -13.03
C GLU A 56 -3.80 -0.34 -13.23
N VAL A 57 -3.74 0.44 -12.14
CA VAL A 57 -3.95 1.89 -12.11
C VAL A 57 -2.87 2.49 -11.22
N LEU A 58 -1.83 3.05 -11.83
CA LEU A 58 -0.68 3.59 -11.10
C LEU A 58 -0.91 5.04 -10.68
N SER A 59 -0.55 5.36 -9.44
CA SER A 59 -0.54 6.72 -8.92
C SER A 59 0.35 6.83 -7.68
N ASP A 60 0.59 8.06 -7.20
CA ASP A 60 1.26 8.27 -5.92
C ASP A 60 0.36 7.87 -4.73
N VAL A 61 1.00 7.63 -3.57
CA VAL A 61 0.32 7.10 -2.39
C VAL A 61 -0.77 8.04 -1.85
N GLN A 62 -0.60 9.36 -1.92
CA GLN A 62 -1.63 10.29 -1.43
C GLN A 62 -2.84 10.30 -2.35
N THR A 63 -2.64 10.29 -3.66
CA THR A 63 -3.72 10.16 -4.65
C THR A 63 -4.48 8.85 -4.46
N LEU A 64 -3.78 7.72 -4.25
CA LEU A 64 -4.43 6.43 -3.95
C LEU A 64 -5.23 6.47 -2.65
N ASN A 65 -4.73 7.13 -1.60
CA ASN A 65 -5.44 7.35 -0.36
C ASN A 65 -6.75 8.14 -0.59
N ASP A 66 -6.68 9.21 -1.39
CA ASP A 66 -7.85 10.04 -1.72
C ASP A 66 -8.89 9.27 -2.57
N TRP A 67 -8.42 8.44 -3.50
CA TRP A 67 -9.30 7.56 -4.28
C TRP A 67 -9.98 6.49 -3.43
N ALA A 68 -9.29 5.93 -2.45
CA ALA A 68 -9.91 5.01 -1.49
C ALA A 68 -10.94 5.74 -0.62
N ALA A 69 -10.65 6.97 -0.17
CA ALA A 69 -11.61 7.80 0.53
C ALA A 69 -12.87 8.10 -0.30
N ALA A 70 -12.72 8.19 -1.62
CA ALA A 70 -13.84 8.33 -2.56
C ALA A 70 -14.51 6.99 -2.97
N GLY A 71 -13.95 5.84 -2.56
CA GLY A 71 -14.47 4.50 -2.94
C GLY A 71 -14.26 4.15 -4.41
N ARG A 72 -13.24 4.75 -5.07
CA ARG A 72 -13.08 4.70 -6.52
C ARG A 72 -12.70 3.33 -7.06
N LEU A 73 -11.78 2.62 -6.39
CA LEU A 73 -11.19 1.39 -6.90
C LEU A 73 -11.65 0.18 -6.08
N PRO A 74 -11.92 -0.98 -6.71
CA PRO A 74 -12.26 -2.20 -5.98
C PRO A 74 -11.08 -2.81 -5.21
N LEU A 75 -9.85 -2.62 -5.72
CA LEU A 75 -8.60 -3.06 -5.12
C LEU A 75 -7.63 -1.88 -5.09
N THR A 76 -6.92 -1.67 -3.98
CA THR A 76 -5.94 -0.59 -3.90
C THR A 76 -4.92 -0.82 -2.79
N LYS A 77 -3.66 -0.40 -3.01
CA LYS A 77 -2.64 -0.35 -1.96
C LYS A 77 -2.52 1.07 -1.45
N ILE A 78 -2.78 1.27 -0.17
CA ILE A 78 -2.80 2.59 0.48
C ILE A 78 -2.15 2.57 1.86
N SER A 79 -1.98 3.75 2.44
CA SER A 79 -1.49 3.91 3.81
C SER A 79 -2.46 3.34 4.84
N TYR A 80 -1.96 2.72 5.92
CA TYR A 80 -2.81 2.27 7.04
C TYR A 80 -3.62 3.41 7.65
N ARG A 81 -3.04 4.63 7.72
CA ARG A 81 -3.79 5.82 8.18
C ARG A 81 -5.04 6.08 7.33
N ALA A 82 -4.93 5.98 6.01
CA ALA A 82 -6.06 6.13 5.11
C ALA A 82 -7.04 4.97 5.24
N TYR A 83 -6.54 3.73 5.34
CA TYR A 83 -7.37 2.54 5.54
C TYR A 83 -8.29 2.65 6.75
N PHE A 84 -7.79 3.14 7.89
CA PHE A 84 -8.61 3.30 9.09
C PHE A 84 -9.79 4.27 8.90
N GLY A 85 -9.72 5.19 7.96
CA GLY A 85 -10.82 6.10 7.62
C GLY A 85 -11.87 5.52 6.65
N VAL A 86 -11.64 4.31 6.12
CA VAL A 86 -12.51 3.66 5.10
C VAL A 86 -12.84 2.20 5.44
N MET A 87 -12.69 1.80 6.70
CA MET A 87 -12.93 0.43 7.17
C MET A 87 -14.39 -0.03 7.00
N ASP A 88 -15.32 0.89 6.85
CA ASP A 88 -16.73 0.61 6.52
C ASP A 88 -16.88 0.04 5.10
N ARG A 89 -16.01 0.44 4.17
CA ARG A 89 -16.07 0.08 2.74
C ARG A 89 -15.04 -0.93 2.29
N TYR A 90 -13.91 -0.98 2.98
CA TYR A 90 -12.76 -1.81 2.62
C TYR A 90 -12.34 -2.73 3.76
N VAL A 91 -11.69 -3.82 3.39
CA VAL A 91 -10.99 -4.72 4.30
C VAL A 91 -9.59 -4.97 3.77
N ALA A 92 -8.59 -5.04 4.66
CA ALA A 92 -7.21 -5.30 4.25
C ALA A 92 -6.99 -6.79 3.94
N LEU A 93 -6.21 -7.06 2.91
CA LEU A 93 -5.64 -8.38 2.69
C LEU A 93 -4.57 -8.67 3.74
N ARG A 94 -4.39 -9.93 4.07
CA ARG A 94 -3.32 -10.36 4.97
C ARG A 94 -1.95 -10.39 4.30
N SER A 95 -1.92 -10.39 2.97
CA SER A 95 -0.70 -10.42 2.16
C SER A 95 -0.49 -9.10 1.43
N GLY A 96 0.77 -8.79 1.09
CA GLY A 96 1.16 -7.62 0.30
C GLY A 96 1.27 -6.31 1.08
N GLY A 97 1.06 -6.35 2.40
CA GLY A 97 1.26 -5.18 3.26
C GLY A 97 2.72 -4.78 3.37
N ALA A 98 2.96 -3.48 3.57
CA ALA A 98 4.26 -2.94 3.95
C ALA A 98 4.28 -2.73 5.46
N LEU A 99 4.93 -3.65 6.17
CA LEU A 99 5.21 -3.61 7.60
C LEU A 99 6.65 -4.04 7.83
N GLY A 100 7.25 -3.61 8.93
CA GLY A 100 8.58 -4.10 9.29
C GLY A 100 9.13 -3.46 10.57
N ARG A 101 10.30 -3.96 11.00
CA ARG A 101 11.10 -3.40 12.09
C ARG A 101 12.22 -2.55 11.55
N GLY A 102 12.49 -1.42 12.19
CA GLY A 102 13.50 -0.48 11.70
C GLY A 102 13.23 0.10 10.31
N VAL A 103 12.00 -0.06 9.81
CA VAL A 103 11.54 0.50 8.53
C VAL A 103 10.61 1.67 8.81
N GLY A 104 10.65 2.71 7.98
CA GLY A 104 9.70 3.81 8.16
C GLY A 104 10.13 5.10 7.51
N PRO A 105 9.28 6.12 7.62
CA PRO A 105 9.61 7.47 7.23
C PRO A 105 10.79 8.01 8.05
N LEU A 106 11.58 8.90 7.46
CA LEU A 106 12.59 9.67 8.18
C LEU A 106 12.14 11.12 8.31
N VAL A 107 12.40 11.71 9.45
CA VAL A 107 12.42 13.16 9.57
C VAL A 107 13.83 13.63 9.30
N VAL A 108 13.98 14.53 8.32
CA VAL A 108 15.25 15.11 7.90
C VAL A 108 15.20 16.63 7.97
N ALA A 109 16.35 17.25 8.16
CA ALA A 109 16.52 18.70 8.19
C ALA A 109 17.89 19.12 7.67
N ARG A 110 18.13 20.41 7.48
CA ARG A 110 19.43 20.96 7.08
C ARG A 110 20.48 20.92 8.19
N GLU A 111 20.03 20.86 9.44
CA GLU A 111 20.85 20.79 10.64
C GLU A 111 20.18 19.90 11.70
N PRO A 112 20.90 19.41 12.71
CA PRO A 112 20.30 18.64 13.78
C PRO A 112 19.22 19.43 14.53
N LEU A 113 18.05 18.83 14.70
CA LEU A 113 16.92 19.39 15.45
C LEU A 113 16.51 18.42 16.58
N GLY A 114 16.15 18.95 17.74
CA GLY A 114 15.69 18.15 18.88
C GLY A 114 14.18 17.97 18.90
N ASP A 115 13.45 19.07 18.97
CA ASP A 115 11.98 19.11 19.07
C ASP A 115 11.36 19.75 17.83
N LEU A 116 10.22 19.18 17.38
CA LEU A 116 9.50 19.70 16.21
C LEU A 116 8.15 20.35 16.58
N ASN A 117 7.79 20.44 17.86
CA ASN A 117 6.60 21.17 18.26
C ASN A 117 6.74 22.66 17.89
N GLY A 118 5.74 23.22 17.22
CA GLY A 118 5.73 24.57 16.68
C GLY A 118 6.54 24.76 15.39
N ARG A 119 7.23 23.74 14.89
CA ARG A 119 8.01 23.80 13.65
C ARG A 119 7.20 23.39 12.43
N ARG A 120 7.49 23.99 11.29
CA ARG A 120 6.89 23.68 10.00
C ARG A 120 7.63 22.50 9.35
N VAL A 121 6.92 21.40 9.16
CA VAL A 121 7.47 20.13 8.66
C VAL A 121 6.80 19.75 7.34
N ALA A 122 7.55 19.66 6.25
CA ALA A 122 7.05 19.16 4.98
C ALA A 122 6.51 17.73 5.16
N SER A 123 5.31 17.47 4.67
CA SER A 123 4.61 16.19 4.79
C SER A 123 4.17 15.67 3.42
N PRO A 124 4.39 14.38 3.13
CA PRO A 124 4.05 13.77 1.84
C PRO A 124 2.54 13.57 1.62
N GLY A 125 1.72 13.94 2.59
CA GLY A 125 0.27 13.88 2.45
C GLY A 125 -0.47 13.57 3.74
N ARG A 126 -1.62 14.22 3.88
CA ARG A 126 -2.46 14.21 5.10
C ARG A 126 -2.97 12.83 5.52
N LEU A 127 -3.17 11.94 4.55
CA LEU A 127 -3.68 10.59 4.79
C LEU A 127 -2.58 9.53 4.85
N THR A 128 -1.30 9.93 4.85
CA THR A 128 -0.18 8.99 4.95
C THR A 128 0.04 8.52 6.39
N THR A 129 0.50 7.29 6.56
CA THR A 129 0.94 6.79 7.87
C THR A 129 2.13 7.61 8.39
N ALA A 130 2.96 8.13 7.48
CA ALA A 130 4.06 9.01 7.81
C ALA A 130 3.60 10.24 8.61
N GLU A 131 2.58 10.96 8.14
CA GLU A 131 2.04 12.10 8.88
C GLU A 131 1.40 11.70 10.20
N LEU A 132 0.70 10.56 10.26
CA LEU A 132 0.18 10.06 11.53
C LEU A 132 1.30 9.88 12.56
N LEU A 133 2.42 9.28 12.17
CA LEU A 133 3.58 9.09 13.04
C LEU A 133 4.18 10.43 13.50
N LEU A 134 4.29 11.41 12.60
CA LEU A 134 4.72 12.76 12.96
C LEU A 134 3.84 13.35 14.07
N ARG A 135 2.51 13.26 13.92
CA ARG A 135 1.54 13.75 14.92
C ARG A 135 1.59 12.99 16.23
N LEU A 136 1.90 11.69 16.20
CA LEU A 136 2.07 10.88 17.41
C LEU A 136 3.33 11.25 18.16
N ALA A 137 4.44 11.53 17.46
CA ALA A 137 5.73 11.87 18.06
C ALA A 137 5.81 13.34 18.48
N TRP A 138 5.21 14.25 17.72
CA TRP A 138 5.20 15.68 17.96
C TRP A 138 3.82 16.28 17.66
N PRO A 139 2.90 16.24 18.62
CA PRO A 139 1.53 16.71 18.42
C PRO A 139 1.41 18.19 18.04
N GLY A 140 2.40 19.01 18.39
CA GLY A 140 2.47 20.43 18.05
C GLY A 140 3.24 20.74 16.77
N ALA A 141 3.74 19.76 16.00
CA ALA A 141 4.34 20.01 14.70
C ALA A 141 3.29 20.53 13.71
N ILE A 142 3.71 21.44 12.82
CA ILE A 142 2.86 22.07 11.82
C ILE A 142 3.14 21.42 10.46
N PRO A 143 2.33 20.45 9.98
CA PRO A 143 2.58 19.81 8.71
C PRO A 143 2.26 20.74 7.54
N VAL A 144 3.18 20.78 6.56
CA VAL A 144 3.04 21.50 5.29
C VAL A 144 2.93 20.45 4.19
N HIS A 145 1.74 20.28 3.63
CA HIS A 145 1.46 19.20 2.67
C HIS A 145 2.01 19.55 1.27
N MET A 146 2.68 18.58 0.67
CA MET A 146 3.19 18.65 -0.69
C MET A 146 3.33 17.24 -1.27
N ARG A 147 3.64 17.11 -2.55
CA ARG A 147 3.96 15.79 -3.12
C ARG A 147 5.23 15.24 -2.47
N PHE A 148 5.31 13.91 -2.34
CA PHE A 148 6.42 13.26 -1.64
C PHE A 148 7.79 13.58 -2.26
N ASP A 149 7.87 13.71 -3.60
CA ASP A 149 9.07 14.04 -4.36
C ASP A 149 9.50 15.53 -4.22
N GLU A 150 8.60 16.39 -3.76
CA GLU A 150 8.91 17.80 -3.48
C GLU A 150 9.47 18.02 -2.07
N VAL A 151 9.31 17.06 -1.15
CA VAL A 151 9.70 17.22 0.27
C VAL A 151 11.19 17.51 0.42
N MET A 152 12.07 16.66 -0.13
CA MET A 152 13.52 16.89 -0.03
C MET A 152 13.97 18.22 -0.64
N PRO A 153 13.60 18.55 -1.88
CA PRO A 153 13.96 19.84 -2.48
C PRO A 153 13.45 21.07 -1.67
N ALA A 154 12.27 20.97 -1.05
CA ALA A 154 11.74 22.05 -0.22
C ALA A 154 12.56 22.20 1.08
N VAL A 155 12.97 21.10 1.72
CA VAL A 155 13.81 21.13 2.93
C VAL A 155 15.20 21.71 2.62
N GLU A 156 15.80 21.33 1.48
CA GLU A 156 17.08 21.89 1.03
C GLU A 156 17.01 23.41 0.89
N ARG A 157 15.99 23.92 0.25
CA ARG A 157 15.77 25.38 0.13
C ARG A 157 15.47 26.05 1.47
N GLY A 158 14.91 25.30 2.42
CA GLY A 158 14.48 25.81 3.72
C GLY A 158 13.20 26.63 3.66
N GLU A 159 12.42 26.50 2.59
CA GLU A 159 11.18 27.25 2.38
C GLU A 159 10.21 26.49 1.46
N TYR A 160 8.92 26.78 1.59
CA TYR A 160 7.88 26.37 0.67
C TYR A 160 6.78 27.42 0.61
N GLY A 161 6.44 27.86 -0.63
CA GLY A 161 5.44 28.90 -0.86
C GLY A 161 5.81 30.28 -0.26
N GLY A 162 7.10 30.58 -0.13
CA GLY A 162 7.60 31.83 0.47
C GLY A 162 7.63 31.82 2.01
N GLU A 163 7.29 30.70 2.64
CA GLU A 163 7.29 30.53 4.09
C GLU A 163 8.43 29.60 4.54
N PRO A 164 9.09 29.87 5.68
CA PRO A 164 10.17 29.02 6.21
C PRO A 164 9.73 27.58 6.41
N LEU A 165 10.65 26.64 6.17
CA LEU A 165 10.46 25.20 6.40
C LEU A 165 11.63 24.68 7.24
N ASP A 166 11.32 24.04 8.36
CA ASP A 166 12.33 23.58 9.33
C ASP A 166 12.84 22.18 9.02
N ALA A 167 11.94 21.28 8.66
CA ALA A 167 12.23 19.85 8.46
C ALA A 167 11.30 19.24 7.40
N GLY A 168 11.56 18.00 7.02
CA GLY A 168 10.69 17.24 6.13
C GLY A 168 10.59 15.78 6.54
N LEU A 169 9.41 15.23 6.27
CA LEU A 169 9.08 13.83 6.48
C LEU A 169 9.19 13.09 5.15
N ILE A 170 10.30 12.42 4.92
CA ILE A 170 10.59 11.71 3.68
C ILE A 170 10.14 10.25 3.75
N ILE A 171 9.71 9.73 2.61
CA ILE A 171 9.24 8.35 2.42
C ILE A 171 9.92 7.75 1.18
N HIS A 172 9.67 6.47 0.93
CA HIS A 172 10.15 5.74 -0.25
C HIS A 172 11.69 5.75 -0.37
N GLU A 173 12.21 5.84 -1.59
CA GLU A 173 13.65 5.84 -1.93
C GLU A 173 14.42 7.03 -1.35
N SER A 174 13.75 8.13 -1.05
CA SER A 174 14.37 9.31 -0.41
C SER A 174 15.09 8.96 0.90
N ARG A 175 14.67 7.86 1.56
CA ARG A 175 15.35 7.32 2.74
C ARG A 175 16.83 6.95 2.49
N PHE A 176 17.16 6.59 1.27
CA PHE A 176 18.53 6.16 0.90
C PHE A 176 19.36 7.29 0.32
N THR A 177 18.72 8.36 -0.18
CA THR A 177 19.39 9.41 -0.97
C THR A 177 19.53 10.74 -0.23
N TYR A 178 18.81 10.98 0.89
CA TYR A 178 18.84 12.27 1.60
C TYR A 178 20.26 12.76 2.00
N PRO A 179 21.29 11.93 2.30
CA PRO A 179 22.61 12.43 2.65
C PRO A 179 23.31 13.12 1.46
N GLN A 180 22.99 12.68 0.22
CA GLN A 180 23.52 13.28 -1.01
C GLN A 180 22.99 14.71 -1.23
N HIS A 181 21.88 15.06 -0.56
CA HIS A 181 21.24 16.36 -0.56
C HIS A 181 21.70 17.26 0.62
N GLY A 182 22.75 16.86 1.33
CA GLY A 182 23.27 17.62 2.47
C GLY A 182 22.33 17.67 3.68
N LEU A 183 21.31 16.79 3.71
CA LEU A 183 20.36 16.71 4.81
C LEU A 183 20.84 15.76 5.90
N VAL A 184 20.44 16.02 7.13
CA VAL A 184 20.72 15.19 8.30
C VAL A 184 19.46 14.54 8.83
N ARG A 185 19.58 13.33 9.37
CA ARG A 185 18.50 12.61 10.01
C ARG A 185 18.21 13.22 11.38
N VAL A 186 16.99 13.73 11.57
CA VAL A 186 16.46 14.16 12.86
C VAL A 186 15.95 12.97 13.65
N ARG A 187 15.12 12.13 13.01
CA ARG A 187 14.58 10.90 13.63
C ARG A 187 14.19 9.87 12.57
N ASP A 188 14.46 8.62 12.86
CA ASP A 188 13.86 7.47 12.18
C ASP A 188 12.55 7.11 12.89
N MET A 189 11.43 7.20 12.16
CA MET A 189 10.10 6.96 12.75
C MET A 189 9.84 5.47 12.97
N GLY A 190 10.55 4.58 12.27
CA GLY A 190 10.53 3.15 12.52
C GLY A 190 11.25 2.79 13.81
N GLU A 191 12.47 3.29 14.01
CA GLU A 191 13.22 3.12 15.27
C GLU A 191 12.44 3.69 16.46
N TRP A 192 11.80 4.84 16.27
CA TRP A 192 10.96 5.45 17.32
C TRP A 192 9.76 4.56 17.65
N TRP A 193 9.04 4.05 16.64
CA TRP A 193 7.89 3.20 16.83
C TRP A 193 8.26 1.88 17.52
N ASP A 194 9.34 1.24 17.08
CA ASP A 194 9.85 0.00 17.69
C ASP A 194 10.19 0.22 19.18
N GLY A 195 10.85 1.33 19.51
CA GLY A 195 11.17 1.70 20.89
C GLY A 195 9.95 1.97 21.76
N GLU A 196 8.89 2.56 21.18
CA GLU A 196 7.65 2.90 21.90
C GLU A 196 6.71 1.70 22.09
N THR A 197 6.77 0.70 21.22
CA THR A 197 5.75 -0.35 21.16
C THR A 197 6.30 -1.77 21.22
N GLY A 198 7.53 -1.98 20.81
CA GLY A 198 8.10 -3.30 20.58
C GLY A 198 7.48 -4.06 19.39
N LEU A 199 6.66 -3.38 18.58
CA LEU A 199 5.89 -3.97 17.47
C LEU A 199 6.45 -3.50 16.11
N PRO A 200 6.29 -4.29 15.02
CA PRO A 200 6.63 -3.83 13.68
C PRO A 200 5.78 -2.60 13.32
N LEU A 201 6.34 -1.68 12.51
CA LEU A 201 5.62 -0.50 12.05
C LEU A 201 4.73 -0.82 10.84
N PRO A 202 3.38 -0.65 10.93
CA PRO A 202 2.50 -0.77 9.78
C PRO A 202 2.55 0.52 8.95
N LEU A 203 2.87 0.41 7.64
CA LEU A 203 2.96 1.54 6.72
C LEU A 203 1.82 1.57 5.71
N GLY A 204 1.60 0.46 5.01
CA GLY A 204 0.56 0.36 3.99
C GLY A 204 -0.02 -1.04 3.85
N ALA A 205 -1.25 -1.12 3.35
CA ALA A 205 -2.00 -2.36 3.13
C ALA A 205 -2.60 -2.41 1.74
N ILE A 206 -2.79 -3.61 1.22
CA ILE A 206 -3.64 -3.85 0.05
C ILE A 206 -5.06 -4.04 0.56
N LEU A 207 -5.99 -3.28 0.00
CA LEU A 207 -7.39 -3.31 0.37
C LEU A 207 -8.24 -3.89 -0.74
N VAL A 208 -9.29 -4.57 -0.33
CA VAL A 208 -10.37 -5.03 -1.21
C VAL A 208 -11.71 -4.48 -0.69
N ARG A 209 -12.62 -4.13 -1.59
CA ARG A 209 -13.95 -3.66 -1.22
C ARG A 209 -14.74 -4.76 -0.52
N ARG A 210 -15.45 -4.40 0.56
CA ARG A 210 -16.28 -5.32 1.35
C ARG A 210 -17.52 -5.83 0.62
N ASP A 211 -18.01 -5.10 -0.40
CA ASP A 211 -19.15 -5.50 -1.21
C ASP A 211 -18.82 -6.57 -2.28
N LEU A 212 -17.54 -6.89 -2.47
CA LEU A 212 -17.15 -8.06 -3.25
C LEU A 212 -17.44 -9.35 -2.47
N PRO A 213 -17.85 -10.43 -3.14
CA PRO A 213 -18.06 -11.75 -2.49
C PRO A 213 -16.82 -12.20 -1.72
N LEU A 214 -17.02 -12.86 -0.57
CA LEU A 214 -15.91 -13.29 0.30
C LEU A 214 -14.93 -14.23 -0.42
N ASP A 215 -15.42 -15.14 -1.24
CA ASP A 215 -14.62 -16.04 -2.06
C ASP A 215 -13.72 -15.27 -3.05
N MET A 216 -14.24 -14.17 -3.61
CA MET A 216 -13.48 -13.25 -4.46
C MET A 216 -12.38 -12.55 -3.65
N GLN A 217 -12.70 -12.00 -2.46
CA GLN A 217 -11.72 -11.36 -1.58
C GLN A 217 -10.59 -12.33 -1.21
N GLN A 218 -10.93 -13.57 -0.84
CA GLN A 218 -9.96 -14.61 -0.51
C GLN A 218 -9.15 -15.07 -1.73
N ALA A 219 -9.76 -15.13 -2.92
CA ALA A 219 -9.05 -15.47 -4.15
C ALA A 219 -8.03 -14.39 -4.53
N VAL A 220 -8.39 -13.10 -4.40
CA VAL A 220 -7.44 -11.98 -4.58
C VAL A 220 -6.30 -12.06 -3.56
N GLN A 221 -6.60 -12.35 -2.30
CA GLN A 221 -5.57 -12.52 -1.26
C GLN A 221 -4.57 -13.62 -1.61
N ARG A 222 -5.05 -14.79 -2.06
CA ARG A 222 -4.18 -15.87 -2.52
C ARG A 222 -3.34 -15.45 -3.72
N ALA A 223 -3.94 -14.81 -4.72
CA ALA A 223 -3.24 -14.35 -5.90
C ALA A 223 -2.12 -13.36 -5.59
N VAL A 224 -2.34 -12.42 -4.66
CA VAL A 224 -1.29 -11.50 -4.18
C VAL A 224 -0.15 -12.26 -3.50
N ARG A 225 -0.46 -13.22 -2.63
CA ARG A 225 0.55 -14.04 -1.95
C ARG A 225 1.37 -14.86 -2.94
N GLU A 226 0.73 -15.48 -3.91
CA GLU A 226 1.39 -16.25 -4.98
C GLU A 226 2.26 -15.35 -5.87
N SER A 227 1.82 -14.10 -6.13
CA SER A 227 2.59 -13.13 -6.90
C SER A 227 3.90 -12.75 -6.19
N ILE A 228 3.86 -12.54 -4.87
CA ILE A 228 5.05 -12.27 -4.06
C ILE A 228 6.01 -13.46 -4.14
N ALA A 229 5.52 -14.68 -3.89
CA ALA A 229 6.33 -15.89 -3.93
C ALA A 229 6.96 -16.11 -5.32
N TYR A 230 6.21 -15.83 -6.39
CA TYR A 230 6.74 -15.91 -7.75
C TYR A 230 7.87 -14.91 -7.99
N ALA A 231 7.66 -13.63 -7.63
CA ALA A 231 8.66 -12.58 -7.81
C ALA A 231 9.93 -12.87 -7.00
N GLN A 232 9.81 -13.41 -5.78
CA GLN A 232 10.96 -13.85 -4.96
C GLN A 232 11.73 -15.01 -5.60
N ALA A 233 11.03 -15.94 -6.25
CA ALA A 233 11.66 -17.07 -6.95
C ALA A 233 12.29 -16.67 -8.31
N HIS A 234 11.80 -15.57 -8.93
CA HIS A 234 12.21 -15.12 -10.26
C HIS A 234 12.52 -13.62 -10.29
N PRO A 235 13.44 -13.12 -9.45
CA PRO A 235 13.68 -11.66 -9.28
C PRO A 235 14.11 -10.98 -10.58
N GLU A 236 14.88 -11.66 -11.42
CA GLU A 236 15.36 -11.11 -12.70
C GLU A 236 14.22 -10.87 -13.69
N GLU A 237 13.13 -11.65 -13.64
CA GLU A 237 11.97 -11.41 -14.49
C GLU A 237 11.22 -10.12 -14.08
N ALA A 238 11.15 -9.83 -12.78
CA ALA A 238 10.49 -8.64 -12.26
C ALA A 238 11.26 -7.34 -12.55
N LYS A 239 12.60 -7.42 -12.68
CA LYS A 239 13.48 -6.26 -12.80
C LYS A 239 13.15 -5.32 -13.94
N GLY A 240 12.83 -5.87 -15.12
CA GLY A 240 12.44 -5.08 -16.29
C GLY A 240 11.14 -4.29 -16.06
N TYR A 241 10.16 -4.92 -15.43
CA TYR A 241 8.89 -4.29 -15.09
C TYR A 241 9.07 -3.20 -14.02
N ILE A 242 9.85 -3.46 -12.96
CA ILE A 242 10.14 -2.49 -11.91
C ILE A 242 10.78 -1.23 -12.49
N ARG A 243 11.80 -1.38 -13.35
CA ARG A 243 12.49 -0.26 -13.99
C ARG A 243 11.59 0.59 -14.89
N GLN A 244 10.59 0.00 -15.53
CA GLN A 244 9.65 0.75 -16.37
C GLN A 244 8.78 1.73 -15.58
N HIS A 245 8.61 1.47 -14.29
CA HIS A 245 7.70 2.23 -13.43
C HIS A 245 8.43 3.08 -12.38
N ALA A 246 9.64 2.68 -11.96
CA ALA A 246 10.37 3.35 -10.90
C ALA A 246 10.77 4.78 -11.30
N LEU A 247 10.65 5.72 -10.36
CA LEU A 247 11.23 7.07 -10.48
C LEU A 247 12.73 7.04 -10.21
N GLU A 248 13.17 6.19 -9.28
CA GLU A 248 14.57 5.92 -9.01
C GLU A 248 15.12 4.93 -10.02
N MET A 249 16.25 5.25 -10.63
CA MET A 249 16.87 4.44 -11.68
C MET A 249 18.13 3.68 -11.22
N ASP A 250 18.61 3.94 -10.00
CA ASP A 250 19.74 3.19 -9.44
C ASP A 250 19.28 1.81 -8.95
N ASP A 251 19.85 0.75 -9.53
CA ASP A 251 19.47 -0.63 -9.23
C ASP A 251 19.73 -1.01 -7.76
N ALA A 252 20.78 -0.49 -7.14
CA ALA A 252 21.09 -0.79 -5.75
C ALA A 252 20.09 -0.14 -4.81
N VAL A 253 19.63 1.07 -5.12
CA VAL A 253 18.57 1.77 -4.36
C VAL A 253 17.23 1.06 -4.54
N MET A 254 16.87 0.66 -5.76
CA MET A 254 15.65 -0.12 -5.99
C MET A 254 15.66 -1.44 -5.23
N GLN A 255 16.77 -2.17 -5.27
CA GLN A 255 16.89 -3.44 -4.55
C GLN A 255 16.83 -3.24 -3.04
N ALA A 256 17.55 -2.26 -2.49
CA ALA A 256 17.49 -1.92 -1.07
C ALA A 256 16.06 -1.56 -0.62
N HIS A 257 15.28 -0.90 -1.48
CA HIS A 257 13.88 -0.59 -1.23
C HIS A 257 13.02 -1.88 -1.20
N ILE A 258 13.21 -2.80 -2.14
CA ILE A 258 12.50 -4.08 -2.15
C ILE A 258 12.85 -4.88 -0.89
N ASP A 259 14.14 -5.04 -0.57
CA ASP A 259 14.61 -5.81 0.58
C ASP A 259 14.07 -5.27 1.92
N LEU A 260 13.89 -3.94 2.00
CA LEU A 260 13.39 -3.29 3.20
C LEU A 260 11.88 -3.49 3.39
N TYR A 261 11.08 -3.44 2.32
CA TYR A 261 9.62 -3.37 2.41
C TYR A 261 8.89 -4.65 1.99
N VAL A 262 9.58 -5.61 1.36
CA VAL A 262 9.04 -6.94 1.03
C VAL A 262 9.72 -7.98 1.91
N ASN A 263 9.02 -8.43 2.94
CA ASN A 263 9.53 -9.31 3.99
C ASN A 263 8.45 -10.29 4.45
N GLU A 264 8.66 -11.01 5.56
CA GLU A 264 7.70 -11.98 6.09
C GLU A 264 6.29 -11.40 6.30
N PHE A 265 6.16 -10.13 6.68
CA PHE A 265 4.86 -9.47 6.83
C PHE A 265 4.18 -9.18 5.49
N SER A 266 4.93 -9.15 4.40
CA SER A 266 4.34 -9.05 3.05
C SER A 266 3.74 -10.38 2.59
N GLU A 267 4.24 -11.52 3.07
CA GLU A 267 3.65 -12.84 2.80
C GLU A 267 2.36 -13.05 3.60
N ASP A 268 2.39 -12.82 4.90
CA ASP A 268 1.23 -12.79 5.80
C ASP A 268 1.50 -11.81 6.95
N VAL A 269 0.54 -10.96 7.24
CA VAL A 269 0.64 -9.98 8.33
C VAL A 269 0.94 -10.64 9.69
N GLY A 270 0.55 -11.90 9.89
CA GLY A 270 0.76 -12.66 11.10
C GLY A 270 0.10 -12.04 12.34
N GLU A 271 0.29 -12.66 13.50
CA GLU A 271 -0.28 -12.14 14.77
C GLU A 271 0.41 -10.85 15.22
N ALA A 272 1.74 -10.78 15.07
CA ALA A 272 2.50 -9.59 15.46
C ALA A 272 2.13 -8.37 14.60
N GLY A 273 1.94 -8.56 13.29
CA GLY A 273 1.48 -7.50 12.39
C GLY A 273 0.04 -7.08 12.68
N GLU A 274 -0.88 -8.02 12.95
CA GLU A 274 -2.23 -7.65 13.38
C GLU A 274 -2.24 -6.83 14.67
N GLN A 275 -1.43 -7.24 15.66
CA GLN A 275 -1.29 -6.50 16.91
C GLN A 275 -0.75 -5.09 16.67
N ALA A 276 0.23 -4.95 15.78
CA ALA A 276 0.80 -3.67 15.39
C ALA A 276 -0.23 -2.75 14.71
N VAL A 277 -1.03 -3.28 13.80
CA VAL A 277 -2.11 -2.52 13.13
C VAL A 277 -3.17 -2.07 14.12
N ARG A 278 -3.57 -2.94 15.07
CA ARG A 278 -4.51 -2.57 16.15
C ARG A 278 -3.94 -1.47 17.04
N GLU A 279 -2.66 -1.55 17.40
CA GLU A 279 -2.00 -0.55 18.23
C GLU A 279 -1.88 0.80 17.51
N LEU A 280 -1.54 0.82 16.21
CA LEU A 280 -1.51 2.04 15.41
C LEU A 280 -2.90 2.69 15.33
N HIS A 281 -3.96 1.89 15.07
CA HIS A 281 -5.35 2.36 15.06
C HIS A 281 -5.73 2.96 16.43
N ARG A 282 -5.47 2.24 17.53
CA ARG A 282 -5.75 2.69 18.89
C ARG A 282 -5.08 4.02 19.22
N ARG A 283 -3.79 4.19 18.84
CA ARG A 283 -3.06 5.46 19.03
C ARG A 283 -3.64 6.58 18.19
N ALA A 284 -4.01 6.31 16.94
CA ALA A 284 -4.63 7.28 16.06
C ALA A 284 -5.99 7.79 16.61
N VAL A 285 -6.81 6.90 17.15
CA VAL A 285 -8.06 7.26 17.85
C VAL A 285 -7.78 8.10 19.09
N LYS A 286 -6.80 7.70 19.91
CA LYS A 286 -6.44 8.41 21.15
C LYS A 286 -6.02 9.87 20.92
N VAL A 287 -5.35 10.17 19.80
CA VAL A 287 -4.97 11.54 19.45
C VAL A 287 -6.01 12.30 18.63
N GLY A 288 -7.22 11.74 18.50
CA GLY A 288 -8.32 12.37 17.74
C GLY A 288 -8.09 12.44 16.22
N ALA A 289 -7.15 11.65 15.69
CA ALA A 289 -6.91 11.61 14.25
C ALA A 289 -7.97 10.77 13.49
N LEU A 290 -8.69 9.90 14.20
CA LEU A 290 -9.68 8.95 13.68
C LEU A 290 -10.78 8.70 14.70
N GLU A 291 -11.94 8.25 14.21
CA GLU A 291 -12.97 7.64 15.04
C GLU A 291 -12.66 6.14 15.28
N ALA A 292 -13.15 5.61 16.40
CA ALA A 292 -13.05 4.18 16.68
C ALA A 292 -13.90 3.36 15.69
N SER A 293 -13.43 2.17 15.34
CA SER A 293 -14.16 1.24 14.46
C SER A 293 -14.06 -0.18 14.97
N GLU A 294 -15.19 -0.90 14.97
CA GLU A 294 -15.29 -2.31 15.33
C GLU A 294 -15.21 -3.25 14.10
N GLN A 295 -15.01 -2.69 12.91
CA GLN A 295 -14.91 -3.48 11.68
C GLN A 295 -13.70 -4.42 11.70
N PRO A 296 -13.84 -5.66 11.18
CA PRO A 296 -12.71 -6.56 11.02
C PRO A 296 -11.61 -5.90 10.19
N LEU A 297 -10.36 -5.96 10.67
CA LEU A 297 -9.21 -5.35 10.00
C LEU A 297 -8.79 -6.08 8.72
N PHE A 298 -8.94 -7.41 8.70
CA PHE A 298 -8.39 -8.25 7.65
C PHE A 298 -9.44 -9.22 7.10
N VAL A 299 -9.27 -9.59 5.81
CA VAL A 299 -10.00 -10.68 5.19
C VAL A 299 -9.78 -11.95 6.03
N PRO A 300 -10.84 -12.74 6.31
CA PRO A 300 -10.68 -14.02 7.01
C PRO A 300 -9.71 -14.98 6.30
N ARG A 301 -9.07 -15.84 7.09
CA ARG A 301 -8.18 -16.91 6.57
C ARG A 301 -8.96 -17.96 5.80
#